data_9c28e0e89205b424a64b52acbe82bd4f
#
_entry.id   9c28e0e89205b424a64b52acbe82bd4f
#
_cell.length_a   1.000
_cell.length_b   1.000
_cell.length_c   1.000
_cell.angle_alpha   90.00
_cell.angle_beta   90.00
_cell.angle_gamma   90.00
#
_symmetry.space_group_name_H-M   'P 1'
#
loop_
_entity.id
_entity.type
_entity.pdbx_description
1 polymer ?
#
loop_
_entity_poly.entity_id
_entity_poly.type
_entity_poly.pdbx_seq_one_letter_code
_entity_poly.pdbx_strand_id
1 'polypeptide(L)'
;MDVLHCRKQENLEKALHMALKAVRKGAELIVLPEVFSTGFCYEHFDHAAETLPSPLLENLACFSEANDCIIMGSVIEKVASEEISDIGTPADSENSTLSNSINSPFYYNLGFCFESGTLAGSYRKTHPFKTENNYFSKGDSIEPISLKKQNLKIGFEICYDLRFPEVARKLSLAGSDLLVTTAAFPNPRSEHWNILAKARSIENQIPHIACNRIGSAPDCSYFGNSMIIDAWGEVKADAGNKECIIVHDLDLSRKNEVRKMIPVFENRRIELYSEDLKII
;
A
#
# COMPACT_ATOMS: atom_id res chain seq x y z
N MET A 1 0.53 -4.47 -13.42
CA MET A 1 -0.76 -4.17 -14.09
C MET A 1 -0.70 -2.77 -14.67
N ASP A 2 -1.12 -2.58 -15.94
CA ASP A 2 -1.39 -1.26 -16.50
C ASP A 2 -2.79 -0.82 -16.06
N VAL A 3 -2.87 0.36 -15.43
CA VAL A 3 -4.13 0.92 -14.93
C VAL A 3 -4.64 1.93 -15.95
N LEU A 4 -5.77 1.64 -16.57
CA LEU A 4 -6.41 2.52 -17.54
C LEU A 4 -7.00 3.73 -16.80
N HIS A 5 -6.59 4.92 -17.21
CA HIS A 5 -6.97 6.17 -16.55
C HIS A 5 -8.49 6.38 -16.53
N CYS A 6 -9.09 6.59 -15.35
CA CYS A 6 -10.52 6.76 -15.10
C CYS A 6 -11.45 5.62 -15.60
N ARG A 7 -10.94 4.41 -15.79
CA ARG A 7 -11.70 3.28 -16.35
C ARG A 7 -11.96 2.21 -15.28
N LYS A 8 -12.78 2.55 -14.28
CA LYS A 8 -13.01 1.76 -13.06
C LYS A 8 -13.38 0.30 -13.36
N GLN A 9 -14.38 0.06 -14.18
CA GLN A 9 -14.89 -1.28 -14.46
C GLN A 9 -13.86 -2.14 -15.21
N GLU A 10 -13.20 -1.58 -16.23
CA GLU A 10 -12.19 -2.30 -17.02
C GLU A 10 -10.97 -2.67 -16.18
N ASN A 11 -10.57 -1.77 -15.28
CA ASN A 11 -9.46 -2.04 -14.36
C ASN A 11 -9.83 -3.10 -13.34
N LEU A 12 -11.05 -3.11 -12.80
CA LEU A 12 -11.53 -4.16 -11.90
C LEU A 12 -11.53 -5.53 -12.59
N GLU A 13 -12.10 -5.63 -13.79
CA GLU A 13 -12.12 -6.87 -14.56
C GLU A 13 -10.70 -7.38 -14.86
N LYS A 14 -9.79 -6.47 -15.26
CA LYS A 14 -8.38 -6.79 -15.48
C LYS A 14 -7.72 -7.29 -14.19
N ALA A 15 -7.93 -6.60 -13.07
CA ALA A 15 -7.37 -6.96 -11.77
C ALA A 15 -7.83 -8.36 -11.33
N LEU A 16 -9.13 -8.64 -11.40
CA LEU A 16 -9.69 -9.96 -11.05
C LEU A 16 -9.18 -11.05 -11.98
N HIS A 17 -9.04 -10.78 -13.29
CA HIS A 17 -8.48 -11.72 -14.25
C HIS A 17 -7.01 -12.04 -13.96
N MET A 18 -6.20 -11.01 -13.64
CA MET A 18 -4.80 -11.21 -13.25
C MET A 18 -4.69 -11.93 -11.90
N ALA A 19 -5.52 -11.56 -10.92
CA ALA A 19 -5.59 -12.21 -9.62
C ALA A 19 -5.91 -13.71 -9.76
N LEU A 20 -6.90 -14.08 -10.58
CA LEU A 20 -7.25 -15.48 -10.84
C LEU A 20 -6.08 -16.27 -11.46
N LYS A 21 -5.32 -15.64 -12.36
CA LYS A 21 -4.10 -16.27 -12.90
C LYS A 21 -3.02 -16.47 -11.83
N ALA A 22 -2.91 -15.55 -10.88
CA ALA A 22 -1.97 -15.68 -9.75
C ALA A 22 -2.38 -16.82 -8.83
N VAL A 23 -3.66 -16.92 -8.45
CA VAL A 23 -4.21 -18.03 -7.65
C VAL A 23 -3.96 -19.38 -8.34
N ARG A 24 -4.18 -19.49 -9.65
CA ARG A 24 -3.90 -20.72 -10.41
C ARG A 24 -2.41 -21.11 -10.44
N LYS A 25 -1.52 -20.18 -10.09
CA LYS A 25 -0.08 -20.43 -9.91
C LYS A 25 0.30 -20.67 -8.43
N GLY A 26 -0.67 -20.78 -7.54
CA GLY A 26 -0.49 -21.04 -6.12
C GLY A 26 -0.32 -19.78 -5.24
N ALA A 27 -0.64 -18.59 -5.75
CA ALA A 27 -0.55 -17.39 -4.92
C ALA A 27 -1.66 -17.37 -3.87
N GLU A 28 -1.28 -17.26 -2.59
CA GLU A 28 -2.17 -17.10 -1.44
C GLU A 28 -2.35 -15.62 -1.06
N LEU A 29 -1.39 -14.75 -1.42
CA LEU A 29 -1.44 -13.32 -1.23
C LEU A 29 -1.26 -12.61 -2.56
N ILE A 30 -2.17 -11.70 -2.88
CA ILE A 30 -2.23 -10.94 -4.11
C ILE A 30 -2.14 -9.45 -3.78
N VAL A 31 -1.23 -8.74 -4.46
CA VAL A 31 -1.05 -7.31 -4.28
C VAL A 31 -1.35 -6.60 -5.60
N LEU A 32 -2.35 -5.71 -5.58
CA LEU A 32 -2.70 -4.83 -6.67
C LEU A 32 -1.96 -3.48 -6.52
N PRO A 33 -1.73 -2.73 -7.61
CA PRO A 33 -1.07 -1.43 -7.51
C PRO A 33 -1.94 -0.37 -6.82
N GLU A 34 -1.33 0.78 -6.51
CA GLU A 34 -1.99 1.95 -5.92
C GLU A 34 -3.09 2.48 -6.85
N VAL A 35 -4.24 2.83 -6.24
CA VAL A 35 -5.47 3.31 -6.92
C VAL A 35 -5.78 2.53 -8.19
N PHE A 36 -5.67 1.19 -8.07
CA PHE A 36 -5.71 0.25 -9.19
C PHE A 36 -6.96 0.37 -10.05
N SER A 37 -8.07 0.84 -9.46
CA SER A 37 -9.37 0.90 -10.13
C SER A 37 -9.48 2.06 -11.11
N THR A 38 -8.80 3.19 -10.88
CA THR A 38 -9.00 4.41 -11.68
C THR A 38 -7.70 5.11 -12.07
N GLY A 39 -6.59 4.81 -11.36
CA GLY A 39 -5.45 5.73 -11.31
C GLY A 39 -5.87 7.04 -10.61
N PHE A 40 -5.00 8.02 -10.63
CA PHE A 40 -5.27 9.37 -10.08
C PHE A 40 -6.18 10.16 -11.04
N CYS A 41 -7.47 9.84 -11.05
CA CYS A 41 -8.51 10.42 -11.92
C CYS A 41 -9.00 11.74 -11.33
N TYR A 42 -8.16 12.78 -11.31
CA TYR A 42 -8.47 14.06 -10.67
C TYR A 42 -9.62 14.82 -11.35
N GLU A 43 -9.78 14.69 -12.67
CA GLU A 43 -10.83 15.32 -13.45
C GLU A 43 -12.24 14.79 -13.16
N HIS A 44 -12.35 13.57 -12.64
CA HIS A 44 -13.59 12.91 -12.24
C HIS A 44 -13.49 12.32 -10.84
N PHE A 45 -12.84 13.04 -9.92
CA PHE A 45 -12.42 12.53 -8.62
C PHE A 45 -13.56 11.95 -7.79
N ASP A 46 -14.70 12.64 -7.76
CA ASP A 46 -15.87 12.20 -7.01
C ASP A 46 -16.46 10.87 -7.55
N HIS A 47 -16.45 10.69 -8.87
CA HIS A 47 -16.89 9.44 -9.50
C HIS A 47 -15.83 8.31 -9.38
N ALA A 48 -14.56 8.67 -9.27
CA ALA A 48 -13.47 7.73 -9.08
C ALA A 48 -13.47 7.14 -7.66
N ALA A 49 -13.94 7.90 -6.68
CA ALA A 49 -13.95 7.53 -5.28
C ALA A 49 -15.00 6.45 -4.95
N GLU A 50 -14.71 5.69 -3.90
CA GLU A 50 -15.59 4.67 -3.30
C GLU A 50 -16.13 5.20 -1.98
N THR A 51 -17.45 5.15 -1.81
CA THR A 51 -18.10 5.32 -0.51
C THR A 51 -18.32 3.94 0.09
N LEU A 52 -17.93 3.72 1.34
CA LEU A 52 -18.06 2.42 1.99
C LEU A 52 -19.47 2.24 2.59
N PRO A 53 -20.14 1.07 2.40
CA PRO A 53 -19.70 -0.10 1.62
C PRO A 53 -19.65 0.18 0.11
N SER A 54 -18.73 -0.48 -0.60
CA SER A 54 -18.46 -0.24 -2.02
C SER A 54 -18.65 -1.51 -2.85
N PRO A 55 -19.46 -1.48 -3.93
CA PRO A 55 -19.61 -2.63 -4.83
C PRO A 55 -18.28 -3.11 -5.43
N LEU A 56 -17.32 -2.21 -5.66
CA LEU A 56 -15.98 -2.56 -6.14
C LEU A 56 -15.25 -3.41 -5.09
N LEU A 57 -15.25 -2.98 -3.84
CA LEU A 57 -14.59 -3.70 -2.75
C LEU A 57 -15.33 -5.01 -2.41
N GLU A 58 -16.66 -5.06 -2.52
CA GLU A 58 -17.44 -6.28 -2.39
C GLU A 58 -17.05 -7.33 -3.44
N ASN A 59 -16.81 -6.94 -4.70
CA ASN A 59 -16.31 -7.86 -5.74
C ASN A 59 -14.94 -8.46 -5.36
N LEU A 60 -14.05 -7.66 -4.77
CA LEU A 60 -12.75 -8.16 -4.29
C LEU A 60 -12.90 -9.07 -3.07
N ALA A 61 -13.80 -8.75 -2.16
CA ALA A 61 -14.12 -9.61 -1.01
C ALA A 61 -14.68 -10.97 -1.48
N CYS A 62 -15.65 -10.97 -2.38
CA CYS A 62 -16.19 -12.20 -2.97
C CYS A 62 -15.11 -13.02 -3.71
N PHE A 63 -14.23 -12.35 -4.45
CA PHE A 63 -13.09 -13.01 -5.10
C PHE A 63 -12.15 -13.66 -4.08
N SER A 64 -11.81 -12.93 -3.00
CA SER A 64 -10.96 -13.40 -1.91
C SER A 64 -11.58 -14.63 -1.21
N GLU A 65 -12.89 -14.59 -0.95
CA GLU A 65 -13.64 -15.70 -0.36
C GLU A 65 -13.65 -16.95 -1.27
N ALA A 66 -14.05 -16.75 -2.53
CA ALA A 66 -14.18 -17.84 -3.50
C ALA A 66 -12.86 -18.57 -3.81
N ASN A 67 -11.72 -17.88 -3.63
CA ASN A 67 -10.40 -18.43 -3.89
C ASN A 67 -9.58 -18.68 -2.62
N ASP A 68 -10.15 -18.45 -1.44
CA ASP A 68 -9.50 -18.61 -0.14
C ASP A 68 -8.12 -17.92 -0.08
N CYS A 69 -8.04 -16.66 -0.51
CA CYS A 69 -6.80 -15.92 -0.63
C CYS A 69 -6.87 -14.55 0.04
N ILE A 70 -5.71 -13.93 0.20
CA ILE A 70 -5.56 -12.54 0.63
C ILE A 70 -5.46 -11.67 -0.60
N ILE A 71 -6.21 -10.55 -0.66
CA ILE A 71 -6.07 -9.55 -1.71
C ILE A 71 -5.92 -8.15 -1.12
N MET A 72 -4.91 -7.44 -1.58
CA MET A 72 -4.53 -6.11 -1.11
C MET A 72 -4.35 -5.16 -2.28
N GLY A 73 -4.56 -3.88 -2.04
CA GLY A 73 -4.35 -2.81 -3.00
C GLY A 73 -4.84 -1.48 -2.43
N SER A 74 -4.95 -0.45 -3.24
CA SER A 74 -5.59 0.78 -2.77
C SER A 74 -6.61 1.36 -3.76
N VAL A 75 -7.54 2.14 -3.22
CA VAL A 75 -8.59 2.87 -3.93
C VAL A 75 -8.71 4.30 -3.39
N ILE A 76 -9.45 5.15 -4.08
CA ILE A 76 -9.85 6.46 -3.57
C ILE A 76 -11.07 6.24 -2.68
N GLU A 77 -10.97 6.55 -1.39
CA GLU A 77 -12.09 6.53 -0.44
C GLU A 77 -12.73 7.92 -0.36
N LYS A 78 -14.05 7.98 -0.32
CA LYS A 78 -14.85 9.19 -0.02
C LYS A 78 -15.57 8.99 1.31
N VAL A 79 -15.34 9.89 2.25
CA VAL A 79 -15.96 9.90 3.58
C VAL A 79 -16.85 11.15 3.71
N ALA A 80 -18.09 10.97 4.15
CA ALA A 80 -18.99 12.08 4.42
C ALA A 80 -18.50 12.90 5.61
N SER A 81 -18.71 14.23 5.59
CA SER A 81 -18.28 15.12 6.66
C SER A 81 -18.97 14.82 8.01
N GLU A 82 -20.14 14.23 7.99
CA GLU A 82 -20.91 13.86 9.19
C GLU A 82 -20.28 12.70 9.96
N GLU A 83 -19.52 11.83 9.29
CA GLU A 83 -18.86 10.67 9.92
C GLU A 83 -17.57 11.04 10.69
N ILE A 84 -17.07 12.28 10.55
CA ILE A 84 -15.82 12.72 11.17
C ILE A 84 -16.04 13.34 12.55
N SER A 85 -17.29 13.72 12.90
CA SER A 85 -17.61 14.27 14.23
C SER A 85 -17.25 13.31 15.38
N ASP A 86 -17.17 11.99 15.10
CA ASP A 86 -16.85 10.96 16.09
C ASP A 86 -15.35 10.59 16.16
N ILE A 87 -14.50 11.06 15.21
CA ILE A 87 -13.10 10.64 15.07
C ILE A 87 -12.10 11.76 15.43
N GLY A 88 -12.57 12.95 15.75
CA GLY A 88 -11.72 14.13 16.04
C GLY A 88 -11.21 14.80 14.74
N THR A 89 -11.22 16.11 14.70
CA THR A 89 -10.69 16.91 13.56
C THR A 89 -9.18 16.71 13.46
N PRO A 90 -8.64 16.45 12.24
CA PRO A 90 -7.19 16.41 12.04
C PRO A 90 -6.54 17.74 12.47
N ALA A 91 -5.45 17.68 13.21
CA ALA A 91 -4.78 18.83 13.83
C ALA A 91 -4.19 19.87 12.84
N ASP A 92 -4.20 19.61 11.53
CA ASP A 92 -3.53 20.42 10.51
C ASP A 92 -4.49 21.23 9.61
N SER A 93 -5.72 21.52 10.04
CA SER A 93 -6.71 22.21 9.19
C SER A 93 -6.46 23.72 8.99
N GLU A 94 -5.42 24.31 9.59
CA GLU A 94 -5.20 25.77 9.55
C GLU A 94 -4.53 26.32 8.28
N ASN A 95 -4.03 25.48 7.36
CA ASN A 95 -3.27 25.94 6.19
C ASN A 95 -3.80 25.51 4.81
N SER A 96 -5.04 25.03 4.68
CA SER A 96 -5.63 24.79 3.36
C SER A 96 -6.39 26.05 2.89
N THR A 97 -5.90 26.68 1.83
CA THR A 97 -6.53 27.83 1.14
C THR A 97 -7.84 27.50 0.40
N LEU A 98 -8.38 26.28 0.58
CA LEU A 98 -9.74 25.95 0.20
C LEU A 98 -10.61 26.18 1.42
N SER A 99 -11.49 27.19 1.35
CA SER A 99 -12.60 27.41 2.28
C SER A 99 -13.47 26.14 2.28
N ASN A 100 -13.11 25.17 3.13
CA ASN A 100 -13.92 23.98 3.34
C ASN A 100 -15.23 24.44 3.97
N SER A 101 -16.28 24.49 3.16
CA SER A 101 -17.64 24.52 3.69
C SER A 101 -17.79 23.28 4.59
N ILE A 102 -18.42 23.44 5.74
CA ILE A 102 -18.65 22.42 6.78
C ILE A 102 -19.23 21.09 6.26
N ASN A 103 -19.61 21.02 4.97
CA ASN A 103 -20.27 19.89 4.30
C ASN A 103 -19.45 19.27 3.15
N SER A 104 -18.16 19.57 2.98
CA SER A 104 -17.36 18.96 1.91
C SER A 104 -16.87 17.58 2.33
N PRO A 105 -16.98 16.55 1.47
CA PRO A 105 -16.46 15.21 1.78
C PRO A 105 -14.94 15.20 1.89
N PHE A 106 -14.41 14.27 2.69
CA PHE A 106 -12.99 13.99 2.77
C PHE A 106 -12.64 12.81 1.86
N TYR A 107 -11.45 12.86 1.28
CA TYR A 107 -10.96 11.77 0.44
C TYR A 107 -9.65 11.22 1.00
N TYR A 108 -9.49 9.91 0.94
CA TYR A 108 -8.26 9.23 1.33
C TYR A 108 -7.79 8.27 0.23
N ASN A 109 -6.49 8.09 0.12
CA ASN A 109 -5.92 6.95 -0.58
C ASN A 109 -5.94 5.77 0.39
N LEU A 110 -7.00 4.93 0.27
CA LEU A 110 -7.29 3.84 1.19
C LEU A 110 -6.68 2.54 0.69
N GLY A 111 -5.73 2.01 1.43
CA GLY A 111 -5.27 0.64 1.32
C GLY A 111 -6.25 -0.32 1.99
N PHE A 112 -6.61 -1.38 1.32
CA PHE A 112 -7.49 -2.45 1.82
C PHE A 112 -6.75 -3.78 1.86
N CYS A 113 -7.18 -4.66 2.78
CA CYS A 113 -6.74 -6.03 2.87
C CYS A 113 -7.93 -6.95 3.17
N PHE A 114 -8.31 -7.79 2.21
CA PHE A 114 -9.29 -8.85 2.42
C PHE A 114 -8.59 -10.18 2.65
N GLU A 115 -9.05 -10.93 3.65
CA GLU A 115 -8.63 -12.29 3.96
C GLU A 115 -9.85 -13.19 3.86
N SER A 116 -9.90 -14.08 2.85
CA SER A 116 -11.00 -15.03 2.65
C SER A 116 -12.39 -14.36 2.77
N GLY A 117 -12.60 -13.24 2.07
CA GLY A 117 -13.86 -12.49 2.04
C GLY A 117 -14.04 -11.44 3.14
N THR A 118 -13.28 -11.51 4.22
CA THR A 118 -13.39 -10.56 5.34
C THR A 118 -12.39 -9.41 5.18
N LEU A 119 -12.82 -8.18 5.43
CA LEU A 119 -11.90 -7.05 5.55
C LEU A 119 -11.07 -7.23 6.82
N ALA A 120 -9.81 -7.67 6.65
CA ALA A 120 -8.88 -7.88 7.76
C ALA A 120 -8.36 -6.56 8.33
N GLY A 121 -8.29 -5.53 7.50
CA GLY A 121 -7.90 -4.19 7.90
C GLY A 121 -7.74 -3.25 6.72
N SER A 122 -7.51 -1.98 7.04
CA SER A 122 -7.26 -0.92 6.07
C SER A 122 -6.17 0.03 6.56
N TYR A 123 -5.61 0.80 5.63
CA TYR A 123 -4.59 1.80 5.91
C TYR A 123 -4.83 3.03 5.04
N ARG A 124 -4.99 4.21 5.62
CA ARG A 124 -5.03 5.47 4.90
C ARG A 124 -3.62 6.00 4.72
N LYS A 125 -3.22 6.30 3.48
CA LYS A 125 -1.89 6.82 3.14
C LYS A 125 -1.53 8.02 4.01
N THR A 126 -0.42 7.93 4.73
CA THR A 126 0.01 8.98 5.67
C THR A 126 0.76 10.11 4.98
N HIS A 127 1.39 9.84 3.83
CA HIS A 127 2.18 10.83 3.08
C HIS A 127 1.66 11.00 1.64
N PRO A 128 0.64 11.84 1.39
CA PRO A 128 0.24 12.22 0.04
C PRO A 128 1.39 12.94 -0.69
N PHE A 129 1.58 12.67 -1.99
CA PHE A 129 2.69 13.21 -2.78
C PHE A 129 2.26 14.40 -3.63
N LYS A 130 2.92 15.56 -3.46
CA LYS A 130 2.72 16.77 -4.29
C LYS A 130 1.24 17.13 -4.49
N THR A 131 0.74 16.98 -5.74
CA THR A 131 -0.64 17.27 -6.16
C THR A 131 -1.67 16.49 -5.34
N GLU A 132 -1.33 15.30 -4.84
CA GLU A 132 -2.21 14.52 -3.97
C GLU A 132 -2.65 15.32 -2.74
N ASN A 133 -1.81 16.19 -2.18
CA ASN A 133 -2.15 17.03 -1.03
C ASN A 133 -3.32 18.00 -1.29
N ASN A 134 -3.67 18.25 -2.55
CA ASN A 134 -4.82 19.09 -2.91
C ASN A 134 -6.14 18.30 -2.90
N TYR A 135 -6.07 16.98 -2.88
CA TYR A 135 -7.24 16.10 -3.04
C TYR A 135 -7.43 15.15 -1.87
N PHE A 136 -6.36 14.64 -1.28
CA PHE A 136 -6.40 13.64 -0.24
C PHE A 136 -6.06 14.21 1.14
N SER A 137 -6.82 13.81 2.12
CA SER A 137 -6.46 13.94 3.53
C SER A 137 -5.38 12.91 3.87
N LYS A 138 -4.57 13.24 4.87
CA LYS A 138 -3.53 12.34 5.41
C LYS A 138 -4.14 11.29 6.34
N GLY A 139 -3.65 10.07 6.27
CA GLY A 139 -3.89 9.07 7.32
C GLY A 139 -3.18 9.47 8.62
N ASP A 140 -3.68 9.00 9.73
CA ASP A 140 -3.25 9.35 11.09
C ASP A 140 -2.65 8.16 11.86
N SER A 141 -2.63 6.97 11.24
CA SER A 141 -2.17 5.75 11.89
C SER A 141 -1.21 4.96 11.00
N ILE A 142 -0.17 4.40 11.63
CA ILE A 142 0.80 3.48 11.00
C ILE A 142 0.83 2.24 11.90
N GLU A 143 -0.05 1.27 11.61
CA GLU A 143 -0.18 0.02 12.35
C GLU A 143 -0.27 -1.18 11.39
N PRO A 144 0.29 -2.34 11.75
CA PRO A 144 0.19 -3.52 10.90
C PRO A 144 -1.23 -4.10 10.88
N ILE A 145 -1.61 -4.65 9.72
CA ILE A 145 -2.85 -5.39 9.54
C ILE A 145 -2.64 -6.83 10.02
N SER A 146 -3.50 -7.30 10.93
CA SER A 146 -3.45 -8.66 11.47
C SER A 146 -4.31 -9.60 10.65
N LEU A 147 -3.71 -10.61 10.07
CA LEU A 147 -4.37 -11.73 9.38
C LEU A 147 -4.64 -12.84 10.39
N LYS A 148 -5.91 -13.14 10.61
CA LYS A 148 -6.31 -14.10 11.66
C LYS A 148 -6.10 -15.54 11.23
N LYS A 149 -6.38 -15.87 9.97
CA LYS A 149 -6.29 -17.22 9.45
C LYS A 149 -4.85 -17.70 9.35
N GLN A 150 -3.94 -16.85 8.85
CA GLN A 150 -2.52 -17.16 8.72
C GLN A 150 -1.72 -16.86 9.98
N ASN A 151 -2.31 -16.21 10.98
CA ASN A 151 -1.62 -15.69 12.18
C ASN A 151 -0.39 -14.84 11.81
N LEU A 152 -0.55 -13.95 10.86
CA LEU A 152 0.49 -13.06 10.33
C LEU A 152 0.11 -11.59 10.53
N LYS A 153 1.12 -10.73 10.58
CA LYS A 153 0.96 -9.28 10.55
C LYS A 153 1.61 -8.70 9.31
N ILE A 154 0.86 -7.94 8.53
CA ILE A 154 1.35 -7.25 7.33
C ILE A 154 1.53 -5.77 7.64
N GLY A 155 2.75 -5.27 7.48
CA GLY A 155 3.03 -3.84 7.41
C GLY A 155 2.66 -3.33 6.03
N PHE A 156 1.66 -2.45 5.96
CA PHE A 156 1.17 -1.92 4.70
C PHE A 156 1.55 -0.46 4.54
N GLU A 157 2.15 -0.11 3.43
CA GLU A 157 2.54 1.25 3.05
C GLU A 157 2.16 1.54 1.59
N ILE A 158 1.91 2.82 1.26
CA ILE A 158 1.45 3.22 -0.06
C ILE A 158 2.44 4.20 -0.71
N CYS A 159 3.09 3.74 -1.78
CA CYS A 159 3.86 4.53 -2.75
C CYS A 159 4.87 5.51 -2.11
N TYR A 160 4.47 6.74 -1.85
CA TYR A 160 5.35 7.78 -1.29
C TYR A 160 5.81 7.46 0.12
N ASP A 161 5.02 6.68 0.89
CA ASP A 161 5.40 6.19 2.24
C ASP A 161 6.72 5.42 2.20
N LEU A 162 7.03 4.73 1.09
CA LEU A 162 8.30 4.03 0.88
C LEU A 162 9.54 4.92 1.08
N ARG A 163 9.43 6.25 0.93
CA ARG A 163 10.54 7.18 1.10
C ARG A 163 10.86 7.49 2.57
N PHE A 164 9.94 7.17 3.45
CA PHE A 164 10.04 7.46 4.89
C PHE A 164 10.43 6.18 5.64
N PRO A 165 11.72 6.01 6.01
CA PRO A 165 12.17 4.81 6.73
C PRO A 165 11.43 4.62 8.05
N GLU A 166 10.88 5.69 8.61
CA GLU A 166 10.09 5.69 9.85
C GLU A 166 8.83 4.83 9.71
N VAL A 167 8.17 4.83 8.54
CA VAL A 167 6.95 4.04 8.28
C VAL A 167 7.26 2.56 8.38
N ALA A 168 8.18 2.07 7.55
CA ALA A 168 8.59 0.67 7.55
C ALA A 168 9.18 0.24 8.89
N ARG A 169 9.95 1.12 9.55
CA ARG A 169 10.52 0.86 10.87
C ARG A 169 9.43 0.72 11.94
N LYS A 170 8.44 1.63 11.98
CA LYS A 170 7.33 1.56 12.92
C LYS A 170 6.53 0.27 12.73
N LEU A 171 6.16 -0.06 11.49
CA LEU A 171 5.47 -1.30 11.15
C LEU A 171 6.24 -2.55 11.59
N SER A 172 7.56 -2.58 11.36
CA SER A 172 8.41 -3.71 11.74
C SER A 172 8.57 -3.84 13.25
N LEU A 173 8.65 -2.73 13.99
CA LEU A 173 8.69 -2.71 15.45
C LEU A 173 7.35 -3.14 16.07
N ALA A 174 6.23 -2.86 15.40
CA ALA A 174 4.90 -3.34 15.79
C ALA A 174 4.67 -4.83 15.49
N GLY A 175 5.70 -5.52 14.95
CA GLY A 175 5.73 -6.96 14.79
C GLY A 175 5.26 -7.48 13.44
N SER A 176 5.34 -6.68 12.39
CA SER A 176 5.04 -7.15 11.03
C SER A 176 5.91 -8.34 10.64
N ASP A 177 5.33 -9.29 9.92
CA ASP A 177 5.99 -10.47 9.37
C ASP A 177 6.42 -10.27 7.92
N LEU A 178 5.73 -9.35 7.23
CA LEU A 178 5.90 -9.01 5.83
C LEU A 178 5.60 -7.52 5.64
N LEU A 179 6.40 -6.81 4.84
CA LEU A 179 6.05 -5.49 4.32
C LEU A 179 5.39 -5.63 2.95
N VAL A 180 4.38 -4.82 2.70
CA VAL A 180 3.71 -4.70 1.41
C VAL A 180 3.65 -3.22 1.02
N THR A 181 4.20 -2.88 -0.14
CA THR A 181 4.04 -1.56 -0.73
C THR A 181 3.23 -1.67 -2.02
N THR A 182 2.10 -0.97 -2.09
CA THR A 182 1.35 -0.76 -3.33
C THR A 182 1.67 0.62 -3.89
N ALA A 183 1.91 0.74 -5.21
CA ALA A 183 2.40 1.99 -5.77
C ALA A 183 1.92 2.31 -7.19
N ALA A 184 1.86 3.63 -7.45
CA ALA A 184 1.89 4.24 -8.77
C ALA A 184 3.15 5.15 -8.86
N PHE A 185 4.32 4.52 -8.77
CA PHE A 185 5.61 5.21 -8.70
C PHE A 185 6.09 5.56 -10.11
N PRO A 186 6.18 6.86 -10.49
CA PRO A 186 6.37 7.24 -11.89
C PRO A 186 7.83 7.40 -12.29
N ASN A 187 8.05 7.40 -13.62
CA ASN A 187 9.31 7.85 -14.21
C ASN A 187 9.68 9.29 -13.77
N PRO A 188 10.97 9.64 -13.72
CA PRO A 188 12.17 8.82 -13.96
C PRO A 188 12.80 8.20 -12.69
N ARG A 189 11.99 7.72 -11.75
CA ARG A 189 12.42 7.35 -10.39
C ARG A 189 12.61 5.84 -10.18
N SER A 190 12.81 5.07 -11.25
CA SER A 190 12.95 3.60 -11.18
C SER A 190 14.11 3.16 -10.28
N GLU A 191 15.24 3.87 -10.34
CA GLU A 191 16.39 3.56 -9.48
C GLU A 191 16.08 3.80 -7.99
N HIS A 192 15.37 4.90 -7.66
CA HIS A 192 14.92 5.14 -6.29
C HIS A 192 14.01 4.03 -5.78
N TRP A 193 13.07 3.57 -6.62
CA TRP A 193 12.18 2.47 -6.28
C TRP A 193 12.95 1.19 -5.95
N ASN A 194 13.86 0.79 -6.84
CA ASN A 194 14.65 -0.42 -6.69
C ASN A 194 15.53 -0.40 -5.44
N ILE A 195 16.15 0.75 -5.15
CA ILE A 195 17.01 0.91 -3.98
C ILE A 195 16.16 0.92 -2.70
N LEU A 196 15.11 1.74 -2.65
CA LEU A 196 14.30 1.93 -1.45
C LEU A 196 13.56 0.65 -1.05
N ALA A 197 12.97 -0.08 -2.01
CA ALA A 197 12.27 -1.33 -1.71
C ALA A 197 13.22 -2.36 -1.08
N LYS A 198 14.43 -2.51 -1.60
CA LYS A 198 15.46 -3.37 -1.00
C LYS A 198 15.93 -2.85 0.36
N ALA A 199 16.13 -1.53 0.48
CA ALA A 199 16.54 -0.92 1.76
C ALA A 199 15.53 -1.21 2.87
N ARG A 200 14.22 -1.08 2.60
CA ARG A 200 13.16 -1.38 3.58
C ARG A 200 13.21 -2.83 4.06
N SER A 201 13.49 -3.76 3.15
CA SER A 201 13.71 -5.17 3.54
C SER A 201 14.97 -5.35 4.39
N ILE A 202 16.11 -4.84 3.92
CA ILE A 202 17.42 -5.04 4.57
C ILE A 202 17.47 -4.43 5.98
N GLU A 203 17.09 -3.15 6.11
CA GLU A 203 17.18 -2.41 7.38
C GLU A 203 16.19 -2.88 8.44
N ASN A 204 15.07 -3.49 8.02
CA ASN A 204 14.04 -4.04 8.91
C ASN A 204 14.12 -5.56 9.03
N GLN A 205 14.97 -6.21 8.23
CA GLN A 205 15.19 -7.65 8.25
C GLN A 205 13.90 -8.45 8.12
N ILE A 206 13.08 -8.06 7.12
CA ILE A 206 11.72 -8.56 6.89
C ILE A 206 11.49 -8.69 5.38
N PRO A 207 10.80 -9.75 4.90
CA PRO A 207 10.42 -9.83 3.48
C PRO A 207 9.58 -8.65 3.05
N HIS A 208 9.65 -8.28 1.76
CA HIS A 208 8.93 -7.15 1.20
C HIS A 208 8.36 -7.48 -0.18
N ILE A 209 7.06 -7.27 -0.36
CA ILE A 209 6.39 -7.29 -1.67
C ILE A 209 6.13 -5.85 -2.08
N ALA A 210 6.81 -5.39 -3.13
CA ALA A 210 6.68 -4.06 -3.69
C ALA A 210 5.97 -4.14 -5.04
N CYS A 211 4.69 -3.73 -5.10
CA CYS A 211 3.86 -3.77 -6.30
C CYS A 211 3.71 -2.37 -6.89
N ASN A 212 4.23 -2.15 -8.09
CA ASN A 212 4.11 -0.90 -8.82
C ASN A 212 3.35 -1.09 -10.13
N ARG A 213 2.49 -0.13 -10.49
CA ARG A 213 1.82 -0.15 -11.81
C ARG A 213 2.81 0.11 -12.95
N ILE A 214 2.39 -0.28 -14.15
CA ILE A 214 3.04 0.07 -15.42
C ILE A 214 2.09 0.92 -16.28
N GLY A 215 2.58 1.41 -17.41
CA GLY A 215 1.79 2.12 -18.42
C GLY A 215 1.87 3.64 -18.28
N SER A 216 0.83 4.32 -18.70
CA SER A 216 0.81 5.79 -18.77
C SER A 216 -0.47 6.37 -18.15
N ALA A 217 -0.36 7.61 -17.71
CA ALA A 217 -1.46 8.50 -17.39
C ALA A 217 -1.26 9.80 -18.19
N PRO A 218 -2.23 10.74 -18.22
CA PRO A 218 -2.11 11.95 -19.02
C PRO A 218 -0.79 12.72 -18.81
N ASP A 219 -0.33 12.81 -17.56
CA ASP A 219 0.82 13.65 -17.18
C ASP A 219 2.11 12.88 -16.87
N CYS A 220 2.07 11.54 -16.87
CA CYS A 220 3.23 10.73 -16.48
C CYS A 220 3.17 9.31 -17.02
N SER A 221 4.31 8.61 -16.91
CA SER A 221 4.41 7.20 -17.20
C SER A 221 4.98 6.43 -16.02
N TYR A 222 4.69 5.13 -15.97
CA TYR A 222 5.06 4.24 -14.87
C TYR A 222 5.90 3.09 -15.41
N PHE A 223 6.97 2.76 -14.69
CA PHE A 223 7.99 1.82 -15.14
C PHE A 223 7.77 0.37 -14.71
N GLY A 224 6.81 0.09 -13.81
CA GLY A 224 6.64 -1.26 -13.25
C GLY A 224 7.69 -1.60 -12.21
N ASN A 225 8.52 -2.61 -12.46
CA ASN A 225 9.54 -3.12 -11.54
C ASN A 225 8.94 -3.57 -10.19
N SER A 226 7.79 -4.27 -10.24
CA SER A 226 7.27 -4.93 -9.04
C SER A 226 8.24 -6.04 -8.63
N MET A 227 8.49 -6.17 -7.33
CA MET A 227 9.49 -7.09 -6.78
C MET A 227 8.96 -7.87 -5.59
N ILE A 228 9.45 -9.09 -5.44
CA ILE A 228 9.34 -9.90 -4.22
C ILE A 228 10.75 -10.05 -3.65
N ILE A 229 10.96 -9.58 -2.43
CA ILE A 229 12.28 -9.44 -1.79
C ILE A 229 12.25 -10.25 -0.48
N ASP A 230 13.28 -11.04 -0.21
CA ASP A 230 13.38 -11.78 1.04
C ASP A 230 13.95 -10.92 2.20
N ALA A 231 13.97 -11.47 3.41
CA ALA A 231 14.44 -10.77 4.60
C ALA A 231 15.94 -10.41 4.57
N TRP A 232 16.72 -10.97 3.65
CA TRP A 232 18.12 -10.63 3.43
C TRP A 232 18.30 -9.47 2.45
N GLY A 233 17.22 -9.07 1.73
CA GLY A 233 17.24 -8.06 0.69
C GLY A 233 17.50 -8.62 -0.71
N GLU A 234 17.47 -9.93 -0.87
CA GLU A 234 17.62 -10.58 -2.17
C GLU A 234 16.30 -10.53 -2.95
N VAL A 235 16.34 -10.08 -4.21
CA VAL A 235 15.17 -10.07 -5.08
C VAL A 235 14.90 -11.49 -5.58
N LYS A 236 13.80 -12.06 -5.15
CA LYS A 236 13.39 -13.44 -5.49
C LYS A 236 12.57 -13.50 -6.78
N ALA A 237 11.83 -12.42 -7.09
CA ALA A 237 11.13 -12.25 -8.36
C ALA A 237 11.05 -10.77 -8.72
N ASP A 238 11.17 -10.47 -10.02
CA ASP A 238 11.14 -9.13 -10.60
C ASP A 238 10.27 -9.15 -11.86
N ALA A 239 9.32 -8.21 -11.93
CA ALA A 239 8.42 -8.06 -13.08
C ALA A 239 9.06 -7.31 -14.26
N GLY A 240 10.17 -6.61 -14.02
CA GLY A 240 10.72 -5.67 -14.98
C GLY A 240 9.71 -4.60 -15.41
N ASN A 241 9.82 -4.15 -16.65
CA ASN A 241 8.98 -3.09 -17.21
C ASN A 241 7.80 -3.64 -18.07
N LYS A 242 7.25 -4.78 -17.70
CA LYS A 242 6.17 -5.46 -18.45
C LYS A 242 4.93 -5.67 -17.58
N GLU A 243 3.76 -5.64 -18.23
CA GLU A 243 2.53 -6.10 -17.56
C GLU A 243 2.59 -7.62 -17.42
N CYS A 244 2.75 -8.07 -16.19
CA CYS A 244 2.86 -9.49 -15.88
C CYS A 244 2.43 -9.78 -14.44
N ILE A 245 2.43 -11.06 -14.11
CA ILE A 245 2.24 -11.58 -12.76
C ILE A 245 3.54 -12.26 -12.36
N ILE A 246 4.07 -11.91 -11.21
CA ILE A 246 5.17 -12.61 -10.54
C ILE A 246 4.61 -13.35 -9.33
N VAL A 247 5.08 -14.58 -9.10
CA VAL A 247 4.72 -15.40 -7.95
C VAL A 247 5.98 -16.03 -7.41
N HIS A 248 6.14 -16.04 -6.10
CA HIS A 248 7.26 -16.67 -5.42
C HIS A 248 6.87 -17.08 -4.00
N ASP A 249 7.34 -18.22 -3.56
CA ASP A 249 7.17 -18.69 -2.18
C ASP A 249 8.17 -17.98 -1.27
N LEU A 250 7.67 -17.21 -0.31
CA LEU A 250 8.49 -16.50 0.68
C LEU A 250 8.53 -17.28 1.99
N ASP A 251 9.74 -17.63 2.42
CA ASP A 251 9.96 -18.13 3.76
C ASP A 251 9.99 -16.98 4.77
N LEU A 252 8.86 -16.74 5.44
CA LEU A 252 8.72 -15.69 6.43
C LEU A 252 9.54 -15.97 7.71
N SER A 253 9.90 -17.23 7.97
CA SER A 253 10.71 -17.60 9.15
C SER A 253 12.16 -17.13 9.03
N ARG A 254 12.67 -16.92 7.81
CA ARG A 254 14.03 -16.47 7.51
C ARG A 254 14.39 -15.14 8.20
N LYS A 255 13.39 -14.28 8.47
CA LYS A 255 13.62 -13.06 9.26
C LYS A 255 14.30 -13.34 10.62
N ASN A 256 13.96 -14.47 11.27
CA ASN A 256 14.50 -14.82 12.58
C ASN A 256 15.98 -15.22 12.47
N GLU A 257 16.37 -15.89 11.39
CA GLU A 257 17.77 -16.25 11.12
C GLU A 257 18.60 -15.00 10.83
N VAL A 258 18.07 -14.11 9.96
CA VAL A 258 18.73 -12.85 9.61
C VAL A 258 18.94 -11.97 10.86
N ARG A 259 17.94 -11.86 11.73
CA ARG A 259 18.02 -11.10 12.98
C ARG A 259 19.03 -11.69 13.97
N LYS A 260 19.19 -13.02 14.01
CA LYS A 260 20.23 -13.66 14.82
C LYS A 260 21.64 -13.39 14.29
N MET A 261 21.80 -13.38 12.94
CA MET A 261 23.10 -13.09 12.33
C MET A 261 23.53 -11.64 12.48
N ILE A 262 22.58 -10.71 12.35
CA ILE A 262 22.83 -9.27 12.45
C ILE A 262 21.77 -8.67 13.39
N PRO A 263 22.04 -8.53 14.71
CA PRO A 263 21.03 -8.18 15.71
C PRO A 263 20.70 -6.67 15.72
N VAL A 264 20.22 -6.12 14.56
CA VAL A 264 19.94 -4.69 14.37
C VAL A 264 18.95 -4.18 15.39
N PHE A 265 17.89 -4.93 15.68
CA PHE A 265 16.83 -4.48 16.59
C PHE A 265 17.29 -4.40 18.04
N GLU A 266 18.16 -5.33 18.46
CA GLU A 266 18.74 -5.35 19.80
C GLU A 266 19.78 -4.24 20.02
N ASN A 267 20.51 -3.90 18.93
CA ASN A 267 21.57 -2.90 18.97
C ASN A 267 21.07 -1.45 18.76
N ARG A 268 19.75 -1.25 18.67
CA ARG A 268 19.18 0.11 18.54
C ARG A 268 19.44 0.92 19.80
N ARG A 269 19.88 2.15 19.62
CA ARG A 269 20.12 3.13 20.68
C ARG A 269 18.90 4.02 20.87
N ILE A 270 17.81 3.43 21.40
CA ILE A 270 16.49 4.09 21.52
C ILE A 270 16.60 5.43 22.28
N GLU A 271 17.47 5.49 23.27
CA GLU A 271 17.74 6.69 24.06
C GLU A 271 18.30 7.86 23.23
N LEU A 272 18.91 7.56 22.07
CA LEU A 272 19.45 8.60 21.18
C LEU A 272 18.47 9.02 20.07
N TYR A 273 17.42 8.22 19.82
CA TYR A 273 16.49 8.49 18.71
C TYR A 273 15.26 9.30 19.14
N SER A 274 14.95 9.34 20.44
CA SER A 274 13.70 9.91 20.94
C SER A 274 13.69 11.45 21.08
N GLU A 275 14.86 12.08 21.18
CA GLU A 275 14.98 13.53 21.38
C GLU A 275 15.07 14.31 20.05
N ASP A 276 15.76 13.76 19.06
CA ASP A 276 16.03 14.47 17.79
C ASP A 276 14.88 14.36 16.77
N LEU A 277 14.02 13.35 16.86
CA LEU A 277 12.86 13.18 15.98
C LEU A 277 11.68 14.14 16.27
N LYS A 278 11.79 14.94 17.32
CA LYS A 278 10.79 15.98 17.65
C LYS A 278 11.13 17.36 17.08
N ILE A 279 12.27 17.51 16.42
CA ILE A 279 12.82 18.82 16.01
C ILE A 279 12.72 19.06 14.48
N ILE A 280 12.05 18.17 13.74
CA ILE A 280 11.85 18.40 12.29
C ILE A 280 10.40 18.71 11.99
#